data_ce797250e180bc69947d21dca46b27d4
#
_entry.id   ce797250e180bc69947d21dca46b27d4
#
_cell.length_a   1.000
_cell.length_b   1.000
_cell.length_c   1.000
_cell.angle_alpha   90.00
_cell.angle_beta   90.00
_cell.angle_gamma   90.00
#
_symmetry.space_group_name_H-M   'P 1'
#
loop_
_entity.id
_entity.type
_entity.pdbx_description
1 polymer ?
#
loop_
_entity_poly.entity_id
_entity_poly.type
_entity_poly.pdbx_seq_one_letter_code
_entity_poly.pdbx_strand_id
1 'polypeptide(L)'
;MKAHFFKYRGRRIRYFNRYLWFCYYGFFLFPFLILLGWFSWKVFYPRLSTFSNWQMYLIPGISIVLYLLLVSGLILGLMHWSRLKEGYFASVYWRQLLVRMLIDNRFVYTKKQVSEKQTREKMRLPKVYFYQKKQELVVSFPLDGGRFHERFLKMGHLLSEVFLRDLIREEREKARINYVFLSDSGRIPIDQCIAENGRIHLMKTLDWVYDQSPNMLIAGAIGGGKTYLLY
;
A
#
# COMPACT_ATOMS: atom_id res chain seq x y z
N MET A 1 -28.72 7.35 -11.36
CA MET A 1 -27.44 7.41 -12.08
C MET A 1 -26.22 7.84 -11.25
N LYS A 2 -26.35 8.62 -10.17
CA LYS A 2 -25.23 9.08 -9.31
C LYS A 2 -24.67 7.98 -8.38
N ALA A 3 -25.43 7.01 -7.92
CA ALA A 3 -25.00 6.01 -6.93
C ALA A 3 -23.90 5.04 -7.45
N HIS A 4 -23.95 4.63 -8.72
CA HIS A 4 -22.91 3.78 -9.32
C HIS A 4 -21.57 4.48 -9.53
N PHE A 5 -21.56 5.79 -9.68
CA PHE A 5 -20.35 6.56 -9.92
C PHE A 5 -19.40 6.60 -8.70
N PHE A 6 -19.91 6.31 -7.51
CA PHE A 6 -19.17 6.39 -6.24
C PHE A 6 -18.75 5.05 -5.67
N LYS A 7 -19.20 3.91 -6.24
CA LYS A 7 -18.97 2.58 -5.68
C LYS A 7 -17.47 2.27 -5.44
N TYR A 8 -16.58 2.75 -6.33
CA TYR A 8 -15.13 2.53 -6.25
C TYR A 8 -14.33 3.84 -6.25
N ARG A 9 -14.91 4.94 -5.79
CA ARG A 9 -14.21 6.19 -5.67
C ARG A 9 -13.27 6.15 -4.47
N GLY A 10 -12.14 5.46 -4.65
CA GLY A 10 -11.07 5.43 -3.69
C GLY A 10 -10.27 6.74 -3.65
N ARG A 11 -9.13 6.69 -2.98
CA ARG A 11 -8.22 7.83 -2.90
C ARG A 11 -7.52 8.03 -4.24
N ARG A 12 -7.56 9.27 -4.73
CA ARG A 12 -6.86 9.64 -5.96
C ARG A 12 -5.35 9.54 -5.76
N ILE A 13 -4.69 8.88 -6.70
CA ILE A 13 -3.24 8.79 -6.76
C ILE A 13 -2.68 10.10 -7.31
N ARG A 14 -1.70 10.67 -6.59
CA ARG A 14 -1.00 11.91 -6.96
C ARG A 14 0.51 11.64 -7.00
N TYR A 15 1.26 12.45 -7.73
CA TYR A 15 2.72 12.35 -7.80
C TYR A 15 3.40 12.38 -6.42
N PHE A 16 2.88 13.19 -5.51
CA PHE A 16 3.35 13.29 -4.13
C PHE A 16 3.26 11.95 -3.36
N ASN A 17 2.37 11.05 -3.76
CA ASN A 17 2.23 9.75 -3.09
C ASN A 17 3.50 8.88 -3.19
N ARG A 18 4.47 9.25 -4.06
CA ARG A 18 5.80 8.63 -4.12
C ARG A 18 6.55 8.70 -2.78
N TYR A 19 6.30 9.75 -2.01
CA TYR A 19 7.03 10.03 -0.76
C TYR A 19 6.19 9.78 0.50
N LEU A 20 5.01 9.19 0.38
CA LEU A 20 4.09 8.99 1.51
C LEU A 20 4.74 8.28 2.69
N TRP A 21 5.51 7.24 2.45
CA TRP A 21 6.20 6.50 3.51
C TRP A 21 7.13 7.40 4.32
N PHE A 22 7.93 8.20 3.65
CA PHE A 22 8.84 9.16 4.31
C PHE A 22 8.08 10.26 5.05
N CYS A 23 6.95 10.74 4.50
CA CYS A 23 6.13 11.74 5.18
C CYS A 23 5.53 11.20 6.48
N TYR A 24 5.04 9.96 6.49
CA TYR A 24 4.54 9.32 7.71
C TYR A 24 5.67 9.05 8.70
N TYR A 25 6.79 8.56 8.23
CA TYR A 25 7.97 8.37 9.07
C TYR A 25 8.39 9.67 9.75
N GLY A 26 8.56 10.76 9.00
CA GLY A 26 8.90 12.08 9.54
C GLY A 26 7.85 12.60 10.51
N PHE A 27 6.56 12.41 10.21
CA PHE A 27 5.47 12.80 11.10
C PHE A 27 5.53 12.07 12.46
N PHE A 28 5.79 10.77 12.46
CA PHE A 28 5.95 10.02 13.71
C PHE A 28 7.24 10.32 14.44
N LEU A 29 8.33 10.63 13.74
CA LEU A 29 9.61 10.98 14.35
C LEU A 29 9.57 12.37 15.02
N PHE A 30 8.77 13.29 14.48
CA PHE A 30 8.74 14.70 14.93
C PHE A 30 8.53 14.90 16.44
N PRO A 31 7.55 14.27 17.11
CA PRO A 31 7.35 14.43 18.56
C PRO A 31 8.56 13.94 19.37
N PHE A 32 9.25 12.90 18.92
CA PHE A 32 10.46 12.39 19.59
C PHE A 32 11.63 13.35 19.44
N LEU A 33 11.73 14.06 18.32
CA LEU A 33 12.73 15.12 18.14
C LEU A 33 12.46 16.31 19.06
N ILE A 34 11.21 16.69 19.25
CA ILE A 34 10.84 17.74 20.20
C ILE A 34 11.22 17.35 21.63
N LEU A 35 10.87 16.11 22.05
CA LEU A 35 11.24 15.60 23.36
C LEU A 35 12.75 15.55 23.58
N LEU A 36 13.50 15.12 22.57
CA LEU A 36 14.97 15.11 22.61
C LEU A 36 15.53 16.53 22.73
N GLY A 37 15.01 17.49 21.97
CA GLY A 37 15.42 18.89 22.06
C GLY A 37 15.15 19.49 23.43
N TRP A 38 13.96 19.25 24.00
CA TRP A 38 13.59 19.70 25.34
C TRP A 38 14.47 19.08 26.44
N PHE A 39 14.72 17.75 26.33
CA PHE A 39 15.58 17.04 27.28
C PHE A 39 17.02 17.54 27.20
N SER A 40 17.56 17.70 25.99
CA SER A 40 18.90 18.23 25.74
C SER A 40 19.06 19.63 26.31
N TRP A 41 18.06 20.51 26.10
CA TRP A 41 18.04 21.84 26.67
C TRP A 41 18.10 21.82 28.21
N LYS A 42 17.25 21.00 28.84
CA LYS A 42 17.13 20.95 30.30
C LYS A 42 18.32 20.29 31.00
N VAL A 43 18.95 19.27 30.37
CA VAL A 43 20.02 18.48 31.02
C VAL A 43 21.37 18.93 30.63
N PHE A 44 21.65 19.24 29.35
CA PHE A 44 22.98 19.55 28.88
C PHE A 44 23.28 21.04 28.89
N TYR A 45 22.35 21.91 28.57
CA TYR A 45 22.57 23.35 28.52
C TYR A 45 23.15 23.93 29.84
N PRO A 46 22.58 23.61 31.03
CA PRO A 46 23.11 24.14 32.29
C PRO A 46 24.51 23.60 32.64
N ARG A 47 24.89 22.45 32.08
CA ARG A 47 26.19 21.81 32.34
C ARG A 47 27.29 22.18 31.34
N LEU A 48 26.96 22.85 30.27
CA LEU A 48 27.92 23.24 29.21
C LEU A 48 29.11 24.08 29.77
N SER A 49 28.87 24.94 30.76
CA SER A 49 29.91 25.75 31.39
C SER A 49 30.88 24.97 32.28
N THR A 50 30.47 23.76 32.71
CA THR A 50 31.25 22.88 33.60
C THR A 50 32.12 21.89 32.81
N PHE A 51 31.88 21.72 31.51
CA PHE A 51 32.59 20.78 30.65
C PHE A 51 33.90 21.38 30.15
N SER A 52 34.98 21.02 30.82
CA SER A 52 36.35 21.45 30.45
C SER A 52 37.02 20.52 29.44
N ASN A 53 36.64 19.23 29.39
CA ASN A 53 37.30 18.22 28.56
C ASN A 53 36.41 17.77 27.38
N TRP A 54 37.03 17.65 26.17
CA TRP A 54 36.34 17.19 24.94
C TRP A 54 35.65 15.82 25.10
N GLN A 55 36.15 14.94 25.95
CA GLN A 55 35.54 13.63 26.24
C GLN A 55 34.16 13.75 26.84
N MET A 56 33.82 14.80 27.56
CA MET A 56 32.51 15.03 28.15
C MET A 56 31.45 15.41 27.11
N TYR A 57 31.82 15.84 25.90
CA TYR A 57 30.88 16.08 24.80
C TYR A 57 30.59 14.81 24.00
N LEU A 58 31.48 13.81 24.04
CA LEU A 58 31.28 12.54 23.33
C LEU A 58 30.12 11.71 23.94
N ILE A 59 30.06 11.66 25.28
CA ILE A 59 29.01 10.85 25.98
C ILE A 59 27.59 11.32 25.60
N PRO A 60 27.22 12.61 25.74
CA PRO A 60 25.91 13.09 25.29
C PRO A 60 25.71 12.95 23.78
N GLY A 61 26.72 13.17 22.96
CA GLY A 61 26.65 12.96 21.52
C GLY A 61 26.29 11.51 21.16
N ILE A 62 26.99 10.55 21.74
CA ILE A 62 26.70 9.12 21.53
C ILE A 62 25.30 8.75 22.03
N SER A 63 24.89 9.26 23.21
CA SER A 63 23.56 8.97 23.75
C SER A 63 22.42 9.51 22.87
N ILE A 64 22.57 10.69 22.29
CA ILE A 64 21.62 11.28 21.34
C ILE A 64 21.52 10.42 20.07
N VAL A 65 22.66 10.01 19.51
CA VAL A 65 22.69 9.15 18.31
C VAL A 65 22.03 7.80 18.60
N LEU A 66 22.34 7.16 19.72
CA LEU A 66 21.74 5.89 20.13
C LEU A 66 20.22 6.02 20.30
N TYR A 67 19.76 7.08 20.96
CA TYR A 67 18.33 7.36 21.10
C TYR A 67 17.63 7.49 19.73
N LEU A 68 18.20 8.26 18.80
CA LEU A 68 17.64 8.43 17.47
C LEU A 68 17.59 7.12 16.69
N LEU A 69 18.62 6.29 16.80
CA LEU A 69 18.63 4.96 16.17
C LEU A 69 17.55 4.05 16.74
N LEU A 70 17.39 4.00 18.06
CA LEU A 70 16.35 3.18 18.73
C LEU A 70 14.95 3.64 18.34
N VAL A 71 14.66 4.93 18.43
CA VAL A 71 13.34 5.48 18.06
C VAL A 71 13.07 5.28 16.57
N SER A 72 14.05 5.51 15.71
CA SER A 72 13.95 5.28 14.27
C SER A 72 13.64 3.80 13.96
N GLY A 73 14.38 2.88 14.58
CA GLY A 73 14.16 1.44 14.42
C GLY A 73 12.77 1.00 14.90
N LEU A 74 12.30 1.54 16.02
CA LEU A 74 10.97 1.24 16.55
C LEU A 74 9.86 1.73 15.61
N ILE A 75 9.95 2.97 15.12
CA ILE A 75 8.97 3.53 14.18
C ILE A 75 8.93 2.71 12.90
N LEU A 76 10.09 2.40 12.31
CA LEU A 76 10.17 1.58 11.09
C LEU A 76 9.62 0.18 11.32
N GLY A 77 9.94 -0.43 12.46
CA GLY A 77 9.42 -1.74 12.87
C GLY A 77 7.89 -1.75 12.97
N LEU A 78 7.29 -0.76 13.65
CA LEU A 78 5.84 -0.63 13.77
C LEU A 78 5.15 -0.39 12.43
N MET A 79 5.73 0.46 11.58
CA MET A 79 5.22 0.71 10.22
C MET A 79 5.29 -0.56 9.38
N HIS A 80 6.38 -1.31 9.45
CA HIS A 80 6.55 -2.58 8.74
C HIS A 80 5.58 -3.66 9.25
N TRP A 81 5.46 -3.81 10.56
CA TRP A 81 4.49 -4.72 11.20
C TRP A 81 3.05 -4.43 10.76
N SER A 82 2.63 -3.16 10.80
CA SER A 82 1.30 -2.75 10.35
C SER A 82 1.09 -3.02 8.85
N ARG A 83 2.15 -2.93 8.03
CA ARG A 83 2.11 -3.32 6.62
C ARG A 83 1.84 -4.81 6.45
N LEU A 84 2.54 -5.68 7.19
CA LEU A 84 2.39 -7.13 7.12
C LEU A 84 0.98 -7.59 7.56
N LYS A 85 0.39 -6.93 8.54
CA LYS A 85 -0.99 -7.20 9.00
C LYS A 85 -2.08 -6.58 8.13
N GLU A 86 -1.76 -6.16 6.91
CA GLU A 86 -2.70 -5.49 5.99
C GLU A 86 -3.40 -4.25 6.60
N GLY A 87 -2.77 -3.61 7.56
CA GLY A 87 -3.25 -2.41 8.21
C GLY A 87 -3.17 -1.17 7.31
N TYR A 88 -3.34 -0.01 7.92
CA TYR A 88 -3.31 1.29 7.22
C TYR A 88 -2.06 1.49 6.36
N PHE A 89 -0.88 1.08 6.86
CA PHE A 89 0.38 1.23 6.14
C PHE A 89 0.52 0.30 4.94
N ALA A 90 -0.22 -0.81 4.87
CA ALA A 90 -0.31 -1.61 3.66
C ALA A 90 -0.91 -0.79 2.51
N SER A 91 -2.00 -0.08 2.76
CA SER A 91 -2.63 0.80 1.78
C SER A 91 -1.71 1.97 1.34
N VAL A 92 -0.87 2.49 2.25
CA VAL A 92 0.16 3.50 1.93
C VAL A 92 1.21 2.91 1.00
N TYR A 93 1.69 1.73 1.31
CA TYR A 93 2.67 1.01 0.52
C TYR A 93 2.18 0.70 -0.91
N TRP A 94 0.96 0.15 -1.04
CA TRP A 94 0.38 -0.16 -2.35
C TRP A 94 0.18 1.08 -3.22
N ARG A 95 -0.25 2.20 -2.62
CA ARG A 95 -0.35 3.48 -3.34
C ARG A 95 1.01 4.00 -3.80
N GLN A 96 2.05 3.84 -2.98
CA GLN A 96 3.41 4.24 -3.34
C GLN A 96 3.96 3.38 -4.47
N LEU A 97 3.73 2.07 -4.42
CA LEU A 97 4.12 1.11 -5.46
C LEU A 97 3.43 1.43 -6.79
N LEU A 98 2.12 1.70 -6.74
CA LEU A 98 1.34 2.09 -7.92
C LEU A 98 1.87 3.40 -8.55
N VAL A 99 2.26 4.39 -7.75
CA VAL A 99 2.86 5.62 -8.28
C VAL A 99 4.19 5.34 -8.98
N ARG A 100 5.06 4.54 -8.37
CA ARG A 100 6.34 4.17 -8.97
C ARG A 100 6.12 3.47 -10.31
N MET A 101 5.26 2.47 -10.34
CA MET A 101 4.89 1.75 -11.56
C MET A 101 4.39 2.70 -12.66
N LEU A 102 3.51 3.65 -12.32
CA LEU A 102 3.00 4.63 -13.29
C LEU A 102 4.10 5.54 -13.84
N ILE A 103 5.07 5.93 -13.02
CA ILE A 103 6.21 6.75 -13.44
C ILE A 103 7.16 5.94 -14.34
N ASP A 104 7.54 4.75 -13.91
CA ASP A 104 8.51 3.88 -14.59
C ASP A 104 7.98 3.46 -15.97
N ASN A 105 6.68 3.21 -16.09
CA ASN A 105 6.01 2.92 -17.36
C ASN A 105 5.62 4.17 -18.15
N ARG A 106 6.12 5.36 -17.78
CA ARG A 106 5.91 6.63 -18.47
C ARG A 106 4.42 7.05 -18.61
N PHE A 107 3.58 6.68 -17.66
CA PHE A 107 2.21 7.19 -17.54
C PHE A 107 2.20 8.60 -16.92
N VAL A 108 2.92 9.53 -17.53
CA VAL A 108 3.09 10.87 -17.00
C VAL A 108 2.76 11.90 -18.08
N TYR A 109 1.99 12.92 -17.72
CA TYR A 109 1.82 14.12 -18.52
C TYR A 109 2.87 15.14 -18.11
N THR A 110 3.74 15.52 -19.03
CA THR A 110 4.73 16.59 -18.82
C THR A 110 4.14 17.90 -19.32
N LYS A 111 3.96 18.86 -18.44
CA LYS A 111 3.56 20.21 -18.77
C LYS A 111 4.75 21.13 -18.58
N LYS A 112 5.28 21.68 -19.68
CA LYS A 112 6.32 22.70 -19.62
C LYS A 112 5.69 24.00 -19.15
N GLN A 113 6.14 24.53 -18.04
CA GLN A 113 5.75 25.84 -17.54
C GLN A 113 6.94 26.76 -17.75
N VAL A 114 6.84 27.58 -18.79
CA VAL A 114 7.85 28.59 -19.12
C VAL A 114 7.57 29.77 -18.19
N SER A 115 8.49 30.04 -17.29
CA SER A 115 8.56 31.29 -16.52
C SER A 115 9.78 32.06 -16.98
N GLU A 116 9.74 33.38 -16.95
CA GLU A 116 10.79 34.27 -17.49
C GLU A 116 12.22 33.95 -17.01
N LYS A 117 12.37 33.24 -15.89
CA LYS A 117 13.69 32.89 -15.30
C LYS A 117 14.05 31.40 -15.35
N GLN A 118 13.09 30.48 -15.52
CA GLN A 118 13.37 29.02 -15.55
C GLN A 118 12.26 28.23 -16.22
N THR A 119 12.65 27.30 -17.10
CA THR A 119 11.73 26.27 -17.64
C THR A 119 11.60 25.14 -16.63
N ARG A 120 10.48 25.07 -15.93
CA ARG A 120 10.19 23.96 -15.00
C ARG A 120 9.24 22.98 -15.66
N GLU A 121 9.64 21.72 -15.73
CA GLU A 121 8.79 20.64 -16.17
C GLU A 121 7.95 20.14 -14.98
N LYS A 122 6.63 20.31 -15.04
CA LYS A 122 5.72 19.79 -14.02
C LYS A 122 5.14 18.48 -14.50
N MET A 123 5.55 17.39 -13.85
CA MET A 123 5.01 16.06 -14.10
C MET A 123 3.66 15.88 -13.41
N ARG A 124 2.67 15.38 -14.14
CA ARG A 124 1.34 15.06 -13.63
C ARG A 124 0.98 13.62 -13.96
N LEU A 125 0.52 12.88 -12.99
CA LEU A 125 -0.05 11.54 -13.20
C LEU A 125 -1.47 11.65 -13.74
N PRO A 126 -1.91 10.66 -14.54
CA PRO A 126 -3.30 10.51 -14.91
C PRO A 126 -4.19 10.37 -13.66
N LYS A 127 -5.48 10.54 -13.84
CA LYS A 127 -6.43 10.34 -12.75
C LYS A 127 -6.56 8.84 -12.50
N VAL A 128 -5.94 8.33 -11.45
CA VAL A 128 -6.04 6.94 -11.01
C VAL A 128 -6.55 6.94 -9.58
N TYR A 129 -7.43 6.02 -9.25
CA TYR A 129 -8.01 5.88 -7.93
C TYR A 129 -7.68 4.51 -7.36
N PHE A 130 -7.35 4.48 -6.09
CA PHE A 130 -7.02 3.28 -5.33
C PHE A 130 -7.97 3.13 -4.15
N TYR A 131 -8.53 1.95 -4.00
CA TYR A 131 -9.41 1.59 -2.90
C TYR A 131 -9.01 0.23 -2.35
N GLN A 132 -8.91 0.10 -1.04
CA GLN A 132 -8.65 -1.16 -0.35
C GLN A 132 -9.79 -1.43 0.63
N LYS A 133 -10.40 -2.58 0.50
CA LYS A 133 -11.33 -3.18 1.44
C LYS A 133 -10.67 -4.40 2.06
N LYS A 134 -11.22 -4.97 3.14
CA LYS A 134 -10.61 -6.10 3.87
C LYS A 134 -10.18 -7.27 2.97
N GLN A 135 -10.93 -7.54 1.89
CA GLN A 135 -10.70 -8.69 1.02
C GLN A 135 -10.39 -8.32 -0.45
N GLU A 136 -10.51 -7.07 -0.81
CA GLU A 136 -10.34 -6.63 -2.19
C GLU A 136 -9.46 -5.37 -2.26
N LEU A 137 -8.59 -5.36 -3.25
CA LEU A 137 -7.84 -4.19 -3.65
C LEU A 137 -8.33 -3.78 -5.04
N VAL A 138 -8.79 -2.55 -5.16
CA VAL A 138 -9.38 -2.05 -6.41
C VAL A 138 -8.57 -0.87 -6.93
N VAL A 139 -8.18 -0.95 -8.19
CA VAL A 139 -7.54 0.15 -8.93
C VAL A 139 -8.45 0.56 -10.07
N SER A 140 -8.85 1.83 -10.09
CA SER A 140 -9.76 2.38 -11.09
C SER A 140 -9.04 3.38 -11.99
N PHE A 141 -9.11 3.15 -13.30
CA PHE A 141 -8.60 4.03 -14.33
C PHE A 141 -9.76 4.65 -15.09
N PRO A 142 -9.90 5.99 -15.10
CA PRO A 142 -10.87 6.66 -15.97
C PRO A 142 -10.51 6.47 -17.44
N LEU A 143 -11.49 6.11 -18.24
CA LEU A 143 -11.40 6.00 -19.69
C LEU A 143 -11.94 7.27 -20.32
N ASP A 144 -11.06 8.25 -20.47
CA ASP A 144 -11.40 9.59 -21.00
C ASP A 144 -11.05 9.77 -22.50
N GLY A 145 -10.71 8.67 -23.19
CA GLY A 145 -10.25 8.71 -24.59
C GLY A 145 -8.87 9.34 -24.78
N GLY A 146 -8.19 9.69 -23.67
CA GLY A 146 -6.90 10.35 -23.69
C GLY A 146 -5.74 9.43 -24.11
N ARG A 147 -4.51 9.99 -24.09
CA ARG A 147 -3.26 9.35 -24.53
C ARG A 147 -3.04 7.92 -23.99
N PHE A 148 -3.54 7.61 -22.80
CA PHE A 148 -3.30 6.33 -22.11
C PHE A 148 -4.49 5.38 -22.14
N HIS A 149 -5.58 5.73 -22.86
CA HIS A 149 -6.82 4.96 -22.89
C HIS A 149 -6.60 3.47 -23.18
N GLU A 150 -5.98 3.18 -24.36
CA GLU A 150 -5.69 1.80 -24.79
C GLU A 150 -4.77 1.06 -23.84
N ARG A 151 -3.80 1.76 -23.25
CA ARG A 151 -2.87 1.16 -22.31
C ARG A 151 -3.55 0.82 -21.00
N PHE A 152 -4.52 1.61 -20.54
CA PHE A 152 -5.31 1.34 -19.35
C PHE A 152 -6.20 0.11 -19.49
N LEU A 153 -6.64 -0.22 -20.71
CA LEU A 153 -7.42 -1.43 -20.96
C LEU A 153 -6.62 -2.73 -20.87
N LYS A 154 -5.29 -2.65 -20.92
CA LYS A 154 -4.39 -3.81 -20.91
C LYS A 154 -3.53 -3.89 -19.64
N MET A 155 -3.91 -3.16 -18.58
CA MET A 155 -3.09 -3.05 -17.38
C MET A 155 -3.23 -4.23 -16.40
N GLY A 156 -4.21 -5.12 -16.59
CA GLY A 156 -4.54 -6.17 -15.63
C GLY A 156 -3.34 -7.04 -15.24
N HIS A 157 -2.64 -7.59 -16.24
CA HIS A 157 -1.46 -8.43 -16.00
C HIS A 157 -0.33 -7.67 -15.30
N LEU A 158 0.02 -6.48 -15.78
CA LEU A 158 1.06 -5.66 -15.17
C LEU A 158 0.74 -5.31 -13.70
N LEU A 159 -0.52 -5.03 -13.40
CA LEU A 159 -0.94 -4.74 -12.03
C LEU A 159 -0.88 -6.00 -11.14
N SER A 160 -1.23 -7.18 -11.66
CA SER A 160 -1.12 -8.43 -10.89
C SER A 160 0.32 -8.75 -10.52
N GLU A 161 1.27 -8.51 -11.42
CA GLU A 161 2.70 -8.65 -11.16
C GLU A 161 3.20 -7.63 -10.12
N VAL A 162 2.81 -6.36 -10.28
CA VAL A 162 3.23 -5.27 -9.37
C VAL A 162 2.70 -5.49 -7.95
N PHE A 163 1.44 -5.92 -7.82
CA PHE A 163 0.84 -6.17 -6.51
C PHE A 163 1.14 -7.57 -5.96
N LEU A 164 1.69 -8.48 -6.79
CA LEU A 164 1.86 -9.90 -6.46
C LEU A 164 0.54 -10.50 -5.97
N ARG A 165 -0.55 -10.18 -6.68
CA ARG A 165 -1.92 -10.59 -6.32
C ARG A 165 -2.68 -11.03 -7.56
N ASP A 166 -3.55 -12.02 -7.40
CA ASP A 166 -4.37 -12.47 -8.50
C ASP A 166 -5.47 -11.50 -8.82
N LEU A 167 -5.62 -11.23 -10.11
CA LEU A 167 -6.71 -10.46 -10.65
C LEU A 167 -8.00 -11.31 -10.62
N ILE A 168 -8.99 -10.89 -9.83
CA ILE A 168 -10.28 -11.59 -9.73
C ILE A 168 -11.16 -11.27 -10.93
N ARG A 169 -11.26 -9.97 -11.24
CA ARG A 169 -12.16 -9.49 -12.29
C ARG A 169 -11.77 -8.12 -12.81
N GLU A 170 -12.12 -7.89 -14.06
CA GLU A 170 -12.07 -6.60 -14.72
C GLU A 170 -13.49 -6.09 -14.93
N GLU A 171 -13.82 -4.98 -14.31
CA GLU A 171 -15.13 -4.35 -14.44
C GLU A 171 -15.03 -3.15 -15.36
N ARG A 172 -15.59 -3.26 -16.56
CA ARG A 172 -15.67 -2.12 -17.50
C ARG A 172 -16.99 -1.38 -17.29
N GLU A 173 -16.87 -0.15 -16.88
CA GLU A 173 -17.98 0.81 -16.84
C GLU A 173 -17.82 1.82 -17.98
N LYS A 174 -18.89 2.54 -18.34
CA LYS A 174 -18.91 3.46 -19.49
C LYS A 174 -17.73 4.47 -19.54
N ALA A 175 -17.20 4.87 -18.38
CA ALA A 175 -16.18 5.91 -18.27
C ALA A 175 -14.94 5.46 -17.47
N ARG A 176 -14.81 4.18 -17.13
CA ARG A 176 -13.68 3.66 -16.35
C ARG A 176 -13.53 2.15 -16.47
N ILE A 177 -12.33 1.68 -16.16
CA ILE A 177 -12.04 0.28 -15.92
C ILE A 177 -11.56 0.10 -14.48
N ASN A 178 -12.12 -0.88 -13.78
CA ASN A 178 -11.76 -1.26 -12.43
C ASN A 178 -11.10 -2.62 -12.46
N TYR A 179 -9.90 -2.70 -11.93
CA TYR A 179 -9.17 -3.95 -11.70
C TYR A 179 -9.32 -4.34 -10.23
N VAL A 180 -9.89 -5.51 -9.97
CA VAL A 180 -10.16 -6.01 -8.63
C VAL A 180 -9.22 -7.19 -8.34
N PHE A 181 -8.41 -7.05 -7.31
CA PHE A 181 -7.44 -8.05 -6.85
C PHE A 181 -7.87 -8.62 -5.51
N LEU A 182 -7.56 -9.90 -5.29
CA LEU A 182 -7.80 -10.55 -4.01
C LEU A 182 -6.77 -10.09 -2.97
N SER A 183 -7.24 -9.84 -1.75
CA SER A 183 -6.34 -9.72 -0.60
C SER A 183 -5.98 -11.12 -0.12
N ASP A 184 -4.70 -11.44 0.05
CA ASP A 184 -4.20 -12.78 0.43
C ASP A 184 -4.67 -13.25 1.80
N SER A 185 -5.25 -12.36 2.59
CA SER A 185 -5.67 -12.65 3.95
C SER A 185 -6.81 -13.68 4.09
N GLY A 186 -7.41 -14.10 2.98
CA GLY A 186 -8.56 -15.03 2.96
C GLY A 186 -8.25 -16.44 2.46
N ARG A 187 -7.10 -16.66 1.80
CA ARG A 187 -6.77 -17.99 1.26
C ARG A 187 -6.26 -18.92 2.34
N ILE A 188 -6.70 -20.16 2.29
CA ILE A 188 -6.17 -21.27 3.08
C ILE A 188 -5.45 -22.19 2.10
N PRO A 189 -4.20 -22.62 2.38
CA PRO A 189 -3.53 -23.67 1.60
C PRO A 189 -4.40 -24.95 1.59
N ILE A 190 -4.35 -25.69 0.48
CA ILE A 190 -5.21 -26.90 0.29
C ILE A 190 -4.94 -27.94 1.40
N ASP A 191 -3.71 -28.06 1.86
CA ASP A 191 -3.28 -28.92 2.96
C ASP A 191 -3.93 -28.56 4.31
N GLN A 192 -4.46 -27.36 4.46
CA GLN A 192 -5.20 -26.88 5.64
C GLN A 192 -6.71 -26.91 5.47
N CYS A 193 -7.21 -27.33 4.32
CA CYS A 193 -8.65 -27.57 4.07
C CYS A 193 -9.08 -28.90 4.72
N ILE A 194 -9.15 -28.93 6.04
CA ILE A 194 -9.53 -30.12 6.80
C ILE A 194 -11.06 -30.16 6.99
N ALA A 195 -11.62 -31.35 6.79
CA ALA A 195 -13.03 -31.59 7.07
C ALA A 195 -13.20 -31.88 8.57
N GLU A 196 -13.87 -31.00 9.31
CA GLU A 196 -14.17 -31.17 10.71
C GLU A 196 -15.66 -30.97 10.98
N ASN A 197 -16.28 -31.87 11.73
CA ASN A 197 -17.65 -31.72 12.22
C ASN A 197 -18.69 -31.36 11.14
N GLY A 198 -18.64 -32.01 9.97
CA GLY A 198 -19.60 -31.74 8.89
C GLY A 198 -19.33 -30.44 8.11
N ARG A 199 -18.16 -29.82 8.29
CA ARG A 199 -17.76 -28.58 7.61
C ARG A 199 -16.38 -28.71 6.99
N ILE A 200 -16.19 -28.09 5.84
CA ILE A 200 -14.90 -27.94 5.18
C ILE A 200 -14.57 -26.45 5.12
N HIS A 201 -13.46 -26.04 5.71
CA HIS A 201 -12.97 -24.68 5.61
C HIS A 201 -12.34 -24.45 4.22
N LEU A 202 -13.06 -23.76 3.33
CA LEU A 202 -12.56 -23.44 1.99
C LEU A 202 -11.74 -22.15 1.95
N MET A 203 -12.09 -21.19 2.82
CA MET A 203 -11.39 -19.93 3.04
C MET A 203 -11.56 -19.51 4.50
N LYS A 204 -10.76 -18.59 5.01
CA LYS A 204 -10.88 -18.07 6.38
C LYS A 204 -12.27 -17.57 6.78
N THR A 205 -13.09 -17.22 5.80
CA THR A 205 -14.45 -16.68 5.99
C THR A 205 -15.52 -17.46 5.25
N LEU A 206 -15.18 -18.60 4.67
CA LEU A 206 -16.11 -19.42 3.88
C LEU A 206 -15.96 -20.88 4.28
N ASP A 207 -17.01 -21.38 4.92
CA ASP A 207 -17.12 -22.77 5.30
C ASP A 207 -18.20 -23.44 4.43
N TRP A 208 -17.90 -24.60 3.93
CA TRP A 208 -18.90 -25.46 3.31
C TRP A 208 -19.43 -26.47 4.32
N VAL A 209 -20.72 -26.32 4.67
CA VAL A 209 -21.44 -27.23 5.57
C VAL A 209 -22.10 -28.31 4.69
N TYR A 210 -21.42 -29.43 4.47
CA TYR A 210 -21.85 -30.46 3.56
C TYR A 210 -23.08 -31.24 4.07
N ASP A 211 -23.35 -31.27 5.37
CA ASP A 211 -24.55 -31.86 5.96
C ASP A 211 -25.82 -31.07 5.60
N GLN A 212 -25.71 -29.75 5.43
CA GLN A 212 -26.82 -28.87 5.07
C GLN A 212 -26.94 -28.65 3.55
N SER A 213 -25.81 -28.65 2.86
CA SER A 213 -25.70 -28.39 1.42
C SER A 213 -24.78 -29.43 0.78
N PRO A 214 -25.27 -30.67 0.53
CA PRO A 214 -24.47 -31.79 0.05
C PRO A 214 -23.90 -31.57 -1.36
N ASN A 215 -24.50 -30.67 -2.13
CA ASN A 215 -24.08 -30.38 -3.50
C ASN A 215 -23.28 -29.08 -3.57
N MET A 216 -22.06 -29.14 -4.09
CA MET A 216 -21.23 -27.99 -4.37
C MET A 216 -20.85 -27.93 -5.85
N LEU A 217 -21.10 -26.81 -6.51
CA LEU A 217 -20.64 -26.55 -7.87
C LEU A 217 -19.26 -25.88 -7.86
N ILE A 218 -18.24 -26.59 -8.36
CA ILE A 218 -16.89 -26.06 -8.54
C ILE A 218 -16.71 -25.67 -10.00
N ALA A 219 -16.71 -24.37 -10.27
CA ALA A 219 -16.47 -23.82 -11.60
C ALA A 219 -15.10 -23.14 -11.67
N GLY A 220 -14.41 -23.29 -12.79
CA GLY A 220 -13.12 -22.65 -13.01
C GLY A 220 -12.58 -22.95 -14.42
N ALA A 221 -11.67 -22.11 -14.88
CA ALA A 221 -10.98 -22.30 -16.16
C ALA A 221 -10.09 -23.55 -16.18
N ILE A 222 -9.71 -24.01 -17.36
CA ILE A 222 -8.73 -25.10 -17.55
C ILE A 222 -7.42 -24.70 -16.87
N GLY A 223 -6.84 -25.59 -16.07
CA GLY A 223 -5.63 -25.31 -15.28
C GLY A 223 -5.89 -24.62 -13.94
N GLY A 224 -7.14 -24.31 -13.57
CA GLY A 224 -7.49 -23.64 -12.32
C GLY A 224 -7.43 -24.52 -11.05
N GLY A 225 -6.84 -25.71 -11.11
CA GLY A 225 -6.62 -26.57 -9.93
C GLY A 225 -7.87 -27.28 -9.38
N LYS A 226 -9.00 -27.29 -10.13
CA LYS A 226 -10.26 -27.96 -9.69
C LYS A 226 -10.07 -29.40 -9.27
N THR A 227 -9.27 -30.13 -10.01
CA THR A 227 -9.01 -31.57 -9.79
C THR A 227 -8.26 -31.82 -8.48
N TYR A 228 -7.38 -30.91 -8.08
CA TYR A 228 -6.65 -31.02 -6.81
C TYR A 228 -7.53 -30.76 -5.56
N LEU A 229 -8.69 -30.17 -5.74
CA LEU A 229 -9.64 -29.96 -4.64
C LEU A 229 -10.53 -31.17 -4.38
N LEU A 230 -10.58 -32.12 -5.34
CA LEU A 230 -11.45 -33.28 -5.31
C LEU A 230 -10.74 -34.57 -4.88
N TYR A 231 -9.42 -34.54 -4.74
CA TYR A 231 -8.57 -35.63 -4.26
C TYR A 231 -7.94 -35.24 -2.91
#